data_a93c7470afab90bdc399cdb2513cf2cc
#
_entry.id   a93c7470afab90bdc399cdb2513cf2cc
#
_cell.length_a   1.000
_cell.length_b   1.000
_cell.length_c   1.000
_cell.angle_alpha   90.00
_cell.angle_beta   90.00
_cell.angle_gamma   90.00
#
_symmetry.space_group_name_H-M   'P 1'
#
loop_
_entity.id
_entity.type
_entity.pdbx_description
1 polymer ?
#
loop_
_entity_poly.entity_id
_entity_poly.type
_entity_poly.pdbx_seq_one_letter_code
_entity_poly.pdbx_strand_id
1 'polypeptide(L)'
;QLGIGRIPDSVVKFLGDRKHLGVHSEMVSDGIIELVEKGVITCQQKTLLPGKIVTSFVLGSHALFDFVDNNPAMEFRPTQFTNDPFTVARNRKMVAINSALEVDLTGQVCADSMGYNFFSGFGGQVDFIRGAAKSEGGKPIIALPSTAKNGTISRIVPRIREGAGVTTSRGDVHYVVTEHGVVNLHGRTIKQRAELLINIAHPHFREELEVFAKEHHYL
;
A
#
# COMPACT_ATOMS: atom_id res chain seq x y z
N GLN A 1 -3.53 0.73 -8.03
CA GLN A 1 -4.31 0.89 -6.79
C GLN A 1 -3.56 1.76 -5.81
N LEU A 2 -4.29 2.68 -5.20
CA LEU A 2 -3.82 3.50 -4.10
C LEU A 2 -4.75 3.28 -2.90
N GLY A 3 -4.17 2.97 -1.74
CA GLY A 3 -4.89 2.94 -0.47
C GLY A 3 -5.31 4.36 -0.03
N ILE A 4 -5.96 4.45 1.11
CA ILE A 4 -6.36 5.72 1.72
C ILE A 4 -5.20 6.27 2.55
N GLY A 5 -4.96 7.58 2.51
CA GLY A 5 -4.04 8.25 3.40
C GLY A 5 -2.98 9.12 2.71
N ARG A 6 -2.21 9.81 3.54
CA ARG A 6 -1.26 10.84 3.09
C ARG A 6 -0.16 10.34 2.15
N ILE A 7 0.27 9.09 2.30
CA ILE A 7 1.34 8.51 1.46
C ILE A 7 0.81 8.21 0.07
N PRO A 8 -0.29 7.45 -0.14
CA PRO A 8 -0.87 7.27 -1.45
C PRO A 8 -1.16 8.58 -2.17
N ASP A 9 -1.74 9.57 -1.47
CA ASP A 9 -2.01 10.92 -2.05
C ASP A 9 -0.72 11.64 -2.47
N SER A 10 0.36 11.46 -1.71
CA SER A 10 1.66 12.04 -2.06
C SER A 10 2.27 11.38 -3.30
N VAL A 11 2.12 10.06 -3.45
CA VAL A 11 2.64 9.32 -4.61
C VAL A 11 2.06 9.85 -5.92
N VAL A 12 0.78 10.19 -5.95
CA VAL A 12 0.09 10.73 -7.13
C VAL A 12 0.84 11.93 -7.72
N LYS A 13 1.38 12.81 -6.88
CA LYS A 13 2.12 14.01 -7.30
C LYS A 13 3.41 13.71 -8.07
N PHE A 14 3.98 12.53 -7.89
CA PHE A 14 5.20 12.08 -8.56
C PHE A 14 4.95 11.23 -9.81
N LEU A 15 3.69 11.07 -10.22
CA LEU A 15 3.34 10.27 -11.40
C LEU A 15 3.26 11.09 -12.69
N GLY A 16 3.42 12.41 -12.63
CA GLY A 16 3.24 13.33 -13.77
C GLY A 16 4.09 13.01 -15.02
N ASP A 17 5.27 12.39 -14.85
CA ASP A 17 6.15 11.99 -15.95
C ASP A 17 5.79 10.64 -16.56
N ARG A 18 4.81 9.93 -16.00
CA ARG A 18 4.39 8.62 -16.49
C ARG A 18 3.39 8.77 -17.65
N LYS A 19 3.25 7.69 -18.42
CA LYS A 19 2.31 7.65 -19.55
C LYS A 19 1.49 6.37 -19.49
N HIS A 20 0.23 6.49 -19.92
CA HIS A 20 -0.68 5.37 -20.10
C HIS A 20 -0.91 4.54 -18.82
N LEU A 21 -0.93 5.20 -17.66
CA LEU A 21 -1.28 4.53 -16.40
C LEU A 21 -2.73 4.04 -16.45
N GLY A 22 -2.97 2.89 -15.80
CA GLY A 22 -4.29 2.35 -15.57
C GLY A 22 -4.69 2.45 -14.11
N VAL A 23 -6.00 2.52 -13.85
CA VAL A 23 -6.56 2.54 -12.49
C VAL A 23 -7.50 1.36 -12.30
N HIS A 24 -7.26 0.60 -11.24
CA HIS A 24 -8.14 -0.40 -10.67
C HIS A 24 -7.94 -0.34 -9.14
N SER A 25 -8.90 0.24 -8.43
CA SER A 25 -8.77 0.57 -7.02
C SER A 25 -10.13 0.49 -6.34
N GLU A 26 -10.17 0.13 -5.07
CA GLU A 26 -11.40 0.18 -4.28
C GLU A 26 -11.97 1.60 -4.24
N MET A 27 -11.10 2.57 -3.97
CA MET A 27 -11.42 3.99 -3.85
C MET A 27 -10.56 4.81 -4.81
N VAL A 28 -11.11 5.92 -5.27
CA VAL A 28 -10.42 6.95 -6.06
C VAL A 28 -10.65 8.32 -5.42
N SER A 29 -9.62 9.16 -5.38
CA SER A 29 -9.62 10.50 -4.81
C SER A 29 -9.31 11.58 -5.86
N ASP A 30 -9.39 12.87 -5.48
CA ASP A 30 -9.15 14.04 -6.34
C ASP A 30 -7.85 13.96 -7.14
N GLY A 31 -6.82 13.34 -6.60
CA GLY A 31 -5.51 13.28 -7.23
C GLY A 31 -5.47 12.66 -8.62
N ILE A 32 -6.51 11.92 -9.04
CA ILE A 32 -6.54 11.35 -10.39
C ILE A 32 -6.96 12.36 -11.47
N ILE A 33 -7.70 13.40 -11.13
CA ILE A 33 -8.29 14.35 -12.09
C ILE A 33 -7.17 14.96 -12.92
N GLU A 34 -6.20 15.58 -12.27
CA GLU A 34 -5.05 16.21 -12.93
C GLU A 34 -4.26 15.23 -13.81
N LEU A 35 -4.11 13.98 -13.35
CA LEU A 35 -3.39 12.94 -14.11
C LEU A 35 -4.16 12.47 -15.35
N VAL A 36 -5.49 12.48 -15.30
CA VAL A 36 -6.35 12.19 -16.47
C VAL A 36 -6.28 13.35 -17.46
N GLU A 37 -6.43 14.58 -17.00
CA GLU A 37 -6.36 15.79 -17.84
C GLU A 37 -5.02 15.93 -18.57
N LYS A 38 -3.91 15.57 -17.88
CA LYS A 38 -2.57 15.54 -18.47
C LYS A 38 -2.30 14.32 -19.38
N GLY A 39 -3.25 13.41 -19.54
CA GLY A 39 -3.07 12.18 -20.32
C GLY A 39 -2.10 11.17 -19.71
N VAL A 40 -1.76 11.31 -18.43
CA VAL A 40 -0.95 10.35 -17.68
C VAL A 40 -1.77 9.08 -17.41
N ILE A 41 -3.02 9.23 -16.95
CA ILE A 41 -3.97 8.13 -16.76
C ILE A 41 -4.87 8.07 -17.99
N THR A 42 -4.68 7.07 -18.83
CA THR A 42 -5.54 6.82 -20.01
C THR A 42 -6.27 5.49 -19.92
N CYS A 43 -5.83 4.61 -19.04
CA CYS A 43 -6.31 3.24 -18.90
C CYS A 43 -6.25 2.40 -20.19
N GLN A 44 -5.70 2.90 -21.29
CA GLN A 44 -5.69 2.23 -22.60
C GLN A 44 -4.88 0.93 -22.60
N GLN A 45 -3.81 0.87 -21.80
CA GLN A 45 -2.93 -0.31 -21.72
C GLN A 45 -3.34 -1.30 -20.62
N LYS A 46 -4.48 -1.13 -19.99
CA LYS A 46 -5.01 -2.12 -19.04
C LYS A 46 -5.36 -3.43 -19.75
N THR A 47 -5.07 -4.54 -19.09
CA THR A 47 -5.45 -5.89 -19.57
C THR A 47 -6.83 -6.30 -19.11
N LEU A 48 -7.38 -5.63 -18.09
CA LEU A 48 -8.76 -5.79 -17.64
C LEU A 48 -9.50 -4.45 -17.80
N LEU A 49 -10.60 -4.45 -18.54
CA LEU A 49 -11.40 -3.25 -18.83
C LEU A 49 -10.53 -2.09 -19.38
N PRO A 50 -9.92 -2.22 -20.57
CA PRO A 50 -9.14 -1.16 -21.19
C PRO A 50 -9.96 0.12 -21.35
N GLY A 51 -9.31 1.28 -21.15
CA GLY A 51 -9.95 2.59 -21.24
C GLY A 51 -10.83 2.96 -20.03
N LYS A 52 -10.96 2.08 -19.03
CA LYS A 52 -11.80 2.29 -17.86
C LYS A 52 -11.00 2.50 -16.57
N ILE A 53 -11.35 3.54 -15.83
CA ILE A 53 -10.98 3.75 -14.42
C ILE A 53 -11.95 2.93 -13.59
N VAL A 54 -11.49 1.80 -13.03
CA VAL A 54 -12.32 0.87 -12.27
C VAL A 54 -12.24 1.19 -10.78
N THR A 55 -13.38 1.42 -10.15
CA THR A 55 -13.46 1.71 -8.71
C THR A 55 -14.78 1.24 -8.11
N SER A 56 -14.85 1.09 -6.77
CA SER A 56 -16.10 0.86 -6.06
C SER A 56 -16.76 2.15 -5.60
N PHE A 57 -15.96 3.11 -5.15
CA PHE A 57 -16.47 4.40 -4.70
C PHE A 57 -15.41 5.48 -4.89
N VAL A 58 -15.84 6.73 -4.73
CA VAL A 58 -14.96 7.91 -4.75
C VAL A 58 -15.10 8.68 -3.44
N LEU A 59 -14.00 9.30 -3.02
CA LEU A 59 -13.96 10.14 -1.82
C LEU A 59 -13.09 11.36 -2.11
N GLY A 60 -13.68 12.55 -2.09
CA GLY A 60 -12.97 13.79 -2.40
C GLY A 60 -13.86 15.01 -2.42
N SER A 61 -13.46 16.04 -3.15
CA SER A 61 -14.14 17.31 -3.30
C SER A 61 -15.32 17.25 -4.29
N HIS A 62 -16.08 18.34 -4.38
CA HIS A 62 -17.10 18.50 -5.41
C HIS A 62 -16.54 18.33 -6.84
N ALA A 63 -15.30 18.78 -7.09
CA ALA A 63 -14.66 18.61 -8.39
C ALA A 63 -14.54 17.12 -8.79
N LEU A 64 -14.31 16.22 -7.82
CA LEU A 64 -14.29 14.78 -8.10
C LEU A 64 -15.68 14.25 -8.45
N PHE A 65 -16.72 14.71 -7.76
CA PHE A 65 -18.10 14.30 -8.06
C PHE A 65 -18.52 14.81 -9.45
N ASP A 66 -18.18 16.05 -9.81
CA ASP A 66 -18.42 16.59 -11.15
C ASP A 66 -17.63 15.82 -12.22
N PHE A 67 -16.39 15.45 -11.92
CA PHE A 67 -15.55 14.65 -12.82
C PHE A 67 -16.14 13.25 -13.10
N VAL A 68 -16.73 12.60 -12.11
CA VAL A 68 -17.26 11.24 -12.29
C VAL A 68 -18.67 11.23 -12.85
N ASP A 69 -19.43 12.32 -12.77
CA ASP A 69 -20.79 12.40 -13.26
C ASP A 69 -20.85 12.23 -14.78
N ASN A 70 -21.62 11.27 -15.24
CA ASN A 70 -21.77 10.92 -16.67
C ASN A 70 -20.43 10.73 -17.42
N ASN A 71 -19.33 10.41 -16.72
CA ASN A 71 -18.03 10.22 -17.34
C ASN A 71 -17.87 8.78 -17.86
N PRO A 72 -17.84 8.56 -19.19
CA PRO A 72 -17.75 7.21 -19.75
C PRO A 72 -16.41 6.50 -19.47
N ALA A 73 -15.38 7.20 -19.01
CA ALA A 73 -14.13 6.58 -18.58
C ALA A 73 -14.24 5.92 -17.20
N MET A 74 -15.23 6.30 -16.40
CA MET A 74 -15.46 5.69 -15.09
C MET A 74 -16.23 4.38 -15.21
N GLU A 75 -15.83 3.42 -14.39
CA GLU A 75 -16.47 2.11 -14.29
C GLU A 75 -16.64 1.75 -12.80
N PHE A 76 -17.80 2.00 -12.26
CA PHE A 76 -18.14 1.64 -10.89
C PHE A 76 -18.53 0.16 -10.81
N ARG A 77 -17.87 -0.57 -9.94
CA ARG A 77 -18.13 -2.00 -9.68
C ARG A 77 -18.25 -2.26 -8.18
N PRO A 78 -19.03 -3.26 -7.77
CA PRO A 78 -19.10 -3.64 -6.36
C PRO A 78 -17.73 -4.14 -5.86
N THR A 79 -17.48 -4.02 -4.56
CA THR A 79 -16.24 -4.44 -3.91
C THR A 79 -15.89 -5.90 -4.15
N GLN A 80 -16.88 -6.76 -4.29
CA GLN A 80 -16.69 -8.17 -4.67
C GLN A 80 -15.96 -8.34 -6.02
N PHE A 81 -16.02 -7.34 -6.89
CA PHE A 81 -15.27 -7.34 -8.14
C PHE A 81 -13.96 -6.59 -8.03
N THR A 82 -13.97 -5.37 -7.46
CA THR A 82 -12.77 -4.52 -7.41
C THR A 82 -11.70 -5.07 -6.49
N ASN A 83 -12.09 -5.68 -5.38
CA ASN A 83 -11.19 -6.18 -4.34
C ASN A 83 -10.88 -7.67 -4.48
N ASP A 84 -11.54 -8.41 -5.41
CA ASP A 84 -11.20 -9.81 -5.61
C ASP A 84 -9.74 -9.97 -6.09
N PRO A 85 -8.86 -10.67 -5.34
CA PRO A 85 -7.46 -10.83 -5.71
C PRO A 85 -7.24 -11.46 -7.09
N PHE A 86 -8.13 -12.33 -7.54
CA PHE A 86 -8.03 -12.93 -8.88
C PHE A 86 -8.39 -11.92 -9.97
N THR A 87 -9.37 -11.07 -9.72
CA THR A 87 -9.73 -9.98 -10.62
C THR A 87 -8.61 -8.93 -10.67
N VAL A 88 -8.08 -8.52 -9.51
CA VAL A 88 -6.94 -7.60 -9.40
C VAL A 88 -5.74 -8.14 -10.18
N ALA A 89 -5.41 -9.42 -10.04
CA ALA A 89 -4.28 -10.07 -10.70
C ALA A 89 -4.36 -10.06 -12.24
N ARG A 90 -5.55 -9.92 -12.83
CA ARG A 90 -5.74 -9.81 -14.28
C ARG A 90 -5.22 -8.50 -14.87
N ASN A 91 -4.92 -7.50 -14.04
CA ASN A 91 -4.23 -6.29 -14.48
C ASN A 91 -2.72 -6.55 -14.45
N ARG A 92 -2.08 -6.67 -15.63
CA ARG A 92 -0.61 -6.81 -15.72
C ARG A 92 0.08 -5.60 -15.09
N LYS A 93 1.23 -5.82 -14.46
CA LYS A 93 2.01 -4.79 -13.76
C LYS A 93 1.19 -4.03 -12.70
N MET A 94 0.29 -4.75 -12.04
CA MET A 94 -0.50 -4.15 -10.96
C MET A 94 0.40 -3.67 -9.84
N VAL A 95 0.35 -2.38 -9.55
CA VAL A 95 1.04 -1.76 -8.41
C VAL A 95 -0.01 -1.42 -7.36
N ALA A 96 0.09 -2.05 -6.19
CA ALA A 96 -0.76 -1.76 -5.05
C ALA A 96 0.06 -1.04 -3.98
N ILE A 97 -0.33 0.20 -3.63
CA ILE A 97 0.37 1.01 -2.64
C ILE A 97 -0.58 1.25 -1.47
N ASN A 98 -0.21 0.72 -0.32
CA ASN A 98 -0.98 0.82 0.91
C ASN A 98 -0.11 1.33 2.06
N SER A 99 -0.73 2.01 3.03
CA SER A 99 -0.05 2.52 4.21
C SER A 99 -0.11 1.53 5.37
N ALA A 100 0.78 1.73 6.35
CA ALA A 100 0.78 0.99 7.61
C ALA A 100 0.95 1.93 8.80
N LEU A 101 0.48 1.50 9.97
CA LEU A 101 0.79 2.13 11.25
C LEU A 101 2.12 1.62 11.79
N GLU A 102 2.35 0.30 11.68
CA GLU A 102 3.61 -0.33 12.09
C GLU A 102 3.88 -1.62 11.31
N VAL A 103 5.16 -1.98 11.19
CA VAL A 103 5.65 -3.24 10.62
C VAL A 103 6.65 -3.84 11.60
N ASP A 104 6.47 -5.11 11.97
CA ASP A 104 7.40 -5.79 12.87
C ASP A 104 8.57 -6.46 12.13
N LEU A 105 9.62 -6.84 12.89
CA LEU A 105 10.84 -7.45 12.33
C LEU A 105 10.62 -8.76 11.58
N THR A 106 9.46 -9.39 11.73
CA THR A 106 9.09 -10.58 10.96
C THR A 106 8.36 -10.24 9.65
N GLY A 107 7.96 -8.98 9.48
CA GLY A 107 7.24 -8.47 8.32
C GLY A 107 5.71 -8.51 8.44
N GLN A 108 5.17 -8.68 9.65
CA GLN A 108 3.74 -8.48 9.90
C GLN A 108 3.41 -6.99 9.86
N VAL A 109 2.26 -6.64 9.30
CA VAL A 109 1.80 -5.26 9.12
C VAL A 109 0.51 -5.03 9.90
N CYS A 110 0.49 -3.97 10.71
CA CYS A 110 -0.72 -3.41 11.27
C CYS A 110 -1.04 -2.07 10.60
N ALA A 111 -2.28 -1.90 10.13
CA ALA A 111 -2.73 -0.69 9.44
C ALA A 111 -4.02 -0.08 10.01
N ASP A 112 -4.75 -0.79 10.84
CA ASP A 112 -6.11 -0.45 11.29
C ASP A 112 -6.24 -0.16 12.78
N SER A 113 -5.22 -0.52 13.58
CA SER A 113 -5.28 -0.41 15.05
C SER A 113 -3.95 -0.01 15.67
N MET A 114 -3.99 0.52 16.88
CA MET A 114 -2.81 0.78 17.72
C MET A 114 -3.10 0.22 19.11
N GLY A 115 -2.53 -0.93 19.42
CA GLY A 115 -2.92 -1.72 20.56
C GLY A 115 -4.42 -2.09 20.45
N TYR A 116 -5.16 -1.92 21.51
CA TYR A 116 -6.60 -2.22 21.55
C TYR A 116 -7.49 -1.16 20.89
N ASN A 117 -6.94 -0.05 20.38
CA ASN A 117 -7.71 1.01 19.75
C ASN A 117 -7.76 0.85 18.24
N PHE A 118 -8.93 0.54 17.70
CA PHE A 118 -9.16 0.50 16.26
C PHE A 118 -9.44 1.91 15.72
N PHE A 119 -8.78 2.27 14.62
CA PHE A 119 -8.97 3.54 13.91
C PHE A 119 -9.84 3.39 12.67
N SER A 120 -9.89 2.18 12.11
CA SER A 120 -10.66 1.88 10.92
C SER A 120 -10.98 0.38 10.84
N GLY A 121 -11.76 -0.02 9.84
CA GLY A 121 -11.73 -1.39 9.34
C GLY A 121 -10.42 -1.66 8.59
N PHE A 122 -10.13 -2.91 8.32
CA PHE A 122 -8.92 -3.31 7.56
C PHE A 122 -9.01 -2.98 6.06
N GLY A 123 -10.23 -2.69 5.53
CA GLY A 123 -10.45 -2.36 4.11
C GLY A 123 -9.97 -3.43 3.14
N GLY A 124 -9.65 -3.02 1.91
CA GLY A 124 -9.16 -3.90 0.84
C GLY A 124 -7.64 -4.10 0.80
N GLN A 125 -6.87 -3.67 1.81
CA GLN A 125 -5.41 -3.71 1.76
C GLN A 125 -4.88 -5.09 1.39
N VAL A 126 -5.28 -6.13 2.11
CA VAL A 126 -4.77 -7.49 1.90
C VAL A 126 -5.19 -8.05 0.54
N ASP A 127 -6.37 -7.70 0.06
CA ASP A 127 -6.89 -8.16 -1.24
C ASP A 127 -6.03 -7.62 -2.38
N PHE A 128 -5.74 -6.33 -2.37
CA PHE A 128 -4.89 -5.68 -3.38
C PHE A 128 -3.42 -6.12 -3.27
N ILE A 129 -2.89 -6.32 -2.07
CA ILE A 129 -1.54 -6.88 -1.87
C ILE A 129 -1.45 -8.28 -2.49
N ARG A 130 -2.42 -9.17 -2.23
CA ARG A 130 -2.48 -10.51 -2.82
C ARG A 130 -2.68 -10.49 -4.33
N GLY A 131 -3.58 -9.64 -4.80
CA GLY A 131 -3.84 -9.49 -6.22
C GLY A 131 -2.62 -8.97 -6.99
N ALA A 132 -1.95 -7.93 -6.47
CA ALA A 132 -0.73 -7.42 -7.06
C ALA A 132 0.43 -8.42 -7.02
N ALA A 133 0.53 -9.23 -5.95
CA ALA A 133 1.54 -10.30 -5.87
C ALA A 133 1.35 -11.39 -6.93
N LYS A 134 0.12 -11.66 -7.34
CA LYS A 134 -0.24 -12.65 -8.38
C LYS A 134 -0.22 -12.06 -9.80
N SER A 135 -0.25 -10.75 -9.94
CA SER A 135 -0.20 -10.07 -11.23
C SER A 135 1.15 -10.25 -11.90
N GLU A 136 1.16 -10.52 -13.21
CA GLU A 136 2.39 -10.56 -14.00
C GLU A 136 3.12 -9.21 -13.94
N GLY A 137 4.32 -9.19 -13.33
CA GLY A 137 5.09 -7.97 -13.10
C GLY A 137 4.52 -7.04 -12.03
N GLY A 138 3.61 -7.54 -11.22
CA GLY A 138 2.96 -6.77 -10.16
C GLY A 138 3.88 -6.44 -8.99
N LYS A 139 3.52 -5.40 -8.23
CA LYS A 139 4.28 -4.89 -7.07
C LYS A 139 3.36 -4.54 -5.92
N PRO A 140 3.20 -5.43 -4.93
CA PRO A 140 2.50 -5.12 -3.69
C PRO A 140 3.44 -4.35 -2.74
N ILE A 141 3.06 -3.13 -2.39
CA ILE A 141 3.89 -2.18 -1.63
C ILE A 141 3.16 -1.74 -0.37
N ILE A 142 3.85 -1.86 0.76
CA ILE A 142 3.50 -1.23 2.03
C ILE A 142 4.46 -0.06 2.23
N ALA A 143 3.94 1.15 2.35
CA ALA A 143 4.72 2.36 2.53
C ALA A 143 4.33 3.09 3.82
N LEU A 144 5.33 3.47 4.62
CA LEU A 144 5.11 4.16 5.89
C LEU A 144 6.29 5.09 6.20
N PRO A 145 6.07 6.23 6.89
CA PRO A 145 7.18 6.95 7.49
C PRO A 145 7.86 6.05 8.51
N SER A 146 9.18 6.09 8.63
CA SER A 146 9.91 5.27 9.61
C SER A 146 9.57 5.62 11.06
N THR A 147 9.02 6.83 11.30
CA THR A 147 8.66 7.32 12.64
C THR A 147 7.29 7.98 12.69
N ALA A 148 6.78 8.14 13.91
CA ALA A 148 5.60 8.91 14.25
C ALA A 148 5.92 9.94 15.35
N LYS A 149 4.94 10.82 15.68
CA LYS A 149 5.02 11.82 16.75
C LYS A 149 6.34 12.61 16.73
N ASN A 150 6.62 13.26 15.60
CA ASN A 150 7.84 14.06 15.40
C ASN A 150 9.15 13.29 15.68
N GLY A 151 9.22 12.04 15.24
CA GLY A 151 10.44 11.23 15.33
C GLY A 151 10.63 10.46 16.65
N THR A 152 9.68 10.54 17.58
CA THR A 152 9.82 9.92 18.90
C THR A 152 9.39 8.47 19.00
N ILE A 153 8.70 7.95 17.97
CA ILE A 153 8.20 6.58 17.96
C ILE A 153 8.58 5.93 16.62
N SER A 154 9.24 4.77 16.68
CA SER A 154 9.51 3.95 15.50
C SER A 154 8.22 3.29 14.97
N ARG A 155 8.09 3.20 13.63
CA ARG A 155 7.06 2.42 12.97
C ARG A 155 7.55 1.07 12.42
N ILE A 156 8.87 0.89 12.34
CA ILE A 156 9.47 -0.43 12.28
C ILE A 156 9.68 -0.86 13.73
N VAL A 157 8.97 -1.91 14.16
CA VAL A 157 8.88 -2.28 15.58
C VAL A 157 9.41 -3.70 15.80
N PRO A 158 9.89 -4.02 17.00
CA PRO A 158 10.30 -5.38 17.34
C PRO A 158 9.17 -6.41 17.12
N ARG A 159 7.97 -6.09 17.59
CA ARG A 159 6.73 -6.88 17.47
C ARG A 159 5.55 -5.94 17.32
N ILE A 160 4.53 -6.36 16.59
CA ILE A 160 3.22 -5.67 16.58
C ILE A 160 2.76 -5.50 18.02
N ARG A 161 2.25 -4.31 18.34
CA ARG A 161 1.79 -3.98 19.70
C ARG A 161 0.74 -4.96 20.18
N GLU A 162 0.78 -5.26 21.47
CA GLU A 162 -0.24 -6.08 22.11
C GLU A 162 -1.65 -5.51 21.87
N GLY A 163 -2.60 -6.35 21.49
CA GLY A 163 -3.97 -5.97 21.16
C GLY A 163 -4.18 -5.43 19.75
N ALA A 164 -3.11 -5.09 19.01
CA ALA A 164 -3.23 -4.64 17.63
C ALA A 164 -3.42 -5.81 16.67
N GLY A 165 -4.21 -5.58 15.61
CA GLY A 165 -4.46 -6.55 14.56
C GLY A 165 -3.31 -6.67 13.55
N VAL A 166 -3.16 -7.84 12.95
CA VAL A 166 -2.29 -8.04 11.79
C VAL A 166 -3.15 -7.87 10.53
N THR A 167 -3.09 -6.70 9.93
CA THR A 167 -3.87 -6.36 8.71
C THR A 167 -3.35 -7.13 7.51
N THR A 168 -2.02 -7.22 7.35
CA THR A 168 -1.39 -8.02 6.30
C THR A 168 -0.36 -8.96 6.90
N SER A 169 -0.52 -10.25 6.65
CA SER A 169 0.35 -11.27 7.21
C SER A 169 1.76 -11.20 6.61
N ARG A 170 2.76 -11.70 7.33
CA ARG A 170 4.14 -11.79 6.84
C ARG A 170 4.30 -12.62 5.57
N GLY A 171 3.35 -13.49 5.27
CA GLY A 171 3.33 -14.30 4.05
C GLY A 171 2.91 -13.52 2.81
N ASP A 172 2.12 -12.46 2.99
CA ASP A 172 1.56 -11.64 1.92
C ASP A 172 2.42 -10.39 1.63
N VAL A 173 3.26 -9.95 2.58
CA VAL A 173 4.07 -8.73 2.45
C VAL A 173 5.29 -8.97 1.56
N HIS A 174 5.42 -8.15 0.49
CA HIS A 174 6.59 -8.16 -0.39
C HIS A 174 7.45 -6.92 -0.17
N TYR A 175 7.06 -5.77 -0.71
CA TYR A 175 7.85 -4.55 -0.60
C TYR A 175 7.42 -3.72 0.61
N VAL A 176 8.40 -3.30 1.39
CA VAL A 176 8.23 -2.30 2.45
C VAL A 176 9.10 -1.09 2.12
N VAL A 177 8.53 0.10 2.23
CA VAL A 177 9.15 1.37 1.85
C VAL A 177 9.07 2.36 3.02
N THR A 178 10.19 2.95 3.35
CA THR A 178 10.30 4.13 4.21
C THR A 178 11.12 5.21 3.51
N GLU A 179 11.28 6.38 4.12
CA GLU A 179 12.18 7.42 3.63
C GLU A 179 13.67 7.01 3.65
N HIS A 180 14.00 5.91 4.34
CA HIS A 180 15.36 5.36 4.43
C HIS A 180 15.65 4.25 3.42
N GLY A 181 14.65 3.80 2.65
CA GLY A 181 14.86 2.82 1.59
C GLY A 181 13.67 1.93 1.28
N VAL A 182 13.94 0.96 0.41
CA VAL A 182 13.00 -0.04 -0.09
C VAL A 182 13.58 -1.42 0.13
N VAL A 183 12.81 -2.33 0.70
CA VAL A 183 13.20 -3.74 0.87
C VAL A 183 12.14 -4.68 0.32
N ASN A 184 12.57 -5.85 -0.15
CA ASN A 184 11.68 -6.93 -0.54
C ASN A 184 11.81 -8.12 0.42
N LEU A 185 10.73 -8.42 1.13
CA LEU A 185 10.67 -9.47 2.15
C LEU A 185 10.19 -10.81 1.61
N HIS A 186 9.70 -10.86 0.37
CA HIS A 186 9.19 -12.10 -0.21
C HIS A 186 10.29 -13.14 -0.39
N GLY A 187 10.03 -14.38 0.05
CA GLY A 187 11.03 -15.46 -0.01
C GLY A 187 12.21 -15.32 0.96
N ARG A 188 12.16 -14.37 1.90
CA ARG A 188 13.23 -14.16 2.89
C ARG A 188 12.98 -14.91 4.19
N THR A 189 14.07 -15.40 4.79
CA THR A 189 14.04 -15.96 6.16
C THR A 189 13.75 -14.88 7.20
N ILE A 190 13.37 -15.25 8.43
CA ILE A 190 13.13 -14.27 9.51
C ILE A 190 14.39 -13.43 9.77
N LYS A 191 15.56 -14.05 9.78
CA LYS A 191 16.85 -13.35 9.91
C LYS A 191 16.99 -12.27 8.82
N GLN A 192 16.86 -12.65 7.55
CA GLN A 192 16.98 -11.71 6.45
C GLN A 192 15.93 -10.59 6.50
N ARG A 193 14.69 -10.91 6.95
CA ARG A 193 13.64 -9.89 7.12
C ARG A 193 14.01 -8.87 8.19
N ALA A 194 14.48 -9.34 9.36
CA ALA A 194 14.92 -8.47 10.44
C ALA A 194 16.05 -7.54 9.97
N GLU A 195 17.09 -8.08 9.35
CA GLU A 195 18.21 -7.30 8.79
C GLU A 195 17.72 -6.22 7.82
N LEU A 196 16.86 -6.60 6.86
CA LEU A 196 16.31 -5.69 5.85
C LEU A 196 15.45 -4.59 6.47
N LEU A 197 14.58 -4.92 7.42
CA LEU A 197 13.69 -3.96 8.06
C LEU A 197 14.44 -3.00 8.98
N ILE A 198 15.46 -3.47 9.71
CA ILE A 198 16.34 -2.62 10.51
C ILE A 198 17.05 -1.59 9.61
N ASN A 199 17.52 -2.00 8.43
CA ASN A 199 18.19 -1.11 7.49
C ASN A 199 17.32 0.06 6.99
N ILE A 200 16.01 -0.13 6.90
CA ILE A 200 15.07 0.93 6.50
C ILE A 200 14.35 1.59 7.68
N ALA A 201 14.65 1.18 8.91
CA ALA A 201 14.20 1.87 10.11
C ALA A 201 14.93 3.20 10.27
N HIS A 202 14.33 4.14 11.02
CA HIS A 202 15.00 5.38 11.37
C HIS A 202 16.31 5.10 12.14
N PRO A 203 17.45 5.74 11.81
CA PRO A 203 18.75 5.43 12.40
C PRO A 203 18.78 5.40 13.93
N HIS A 204 18.02 6.29 14.56
CA HIS A 204 17.92 6.39 16.02
C HIS A 204 17.42 5.11 16.72
N PHE A 205 16.65 4.28 16.02
CA PHE A 205 16.02 3.08 16.60
C PHE A 205 16.69 1.77 16.16
N ARG A 206 17.69 1.82 15.27
CA ARG A 206 18.31 0.60 14.70
C ARG A 206 19.00 -0.26 15.75
N GLU A 207 19.74 0.37 16.67
CA GLU A 207 20.45 -0.33 17.73
C GLU A 207 19.48 -1.10 18.66
N GLU A 208 18.39 -0.47 19.09
CA GLU A 208 17.35 -1.10 19.90
C GLU A 208 16.74 -2.31 19.16
N LEU A 209 16.44 -2.15 17.87
CA LEU A 209 15.88 -3.22 17.04
C LEU A 209 16.87 -4.39 16.86
N GLU A 210 18.16 -4.10 16.71
CA GLU A 210 19.22 -5.13 16.63
C GLU A 210 19.40 -5.89 17.94
N VAL A 211 19.40 -5.20 19.08
CA VAL A 211 19.45 -5.85 20.39
C VAL A 211 18.30 -6.79 20.55
N PHE A 212 17.06 -6.34 20.31
CA PHE A 212 15.89 -7.21 20.38
C PHE A 212 15.99 -8.41 19.43
N ALA A 213 16.45 -8.19 18.19
CA ALA A 213 16.57 -9.26 17.20
C ALA A 213 17.58 -10.34 17.60
N LYS A 214 18.69 -9.95 18.26
CA LYS A 214 19.69 -10.88 18.80
C LYS A 214 19.15 -11.67 20.00
N GLU A 215 18.49 -10.99 20.94
CA GLU A 215 17.91 -11.63 22.14
C GLU A 215 16.85 -12.69 21.78
N HIS A 216 16.14 -12.48 20.66
CA HIS A 216 15.05 -13.36 20.21
C HIS A 216 15.45 -14.28 19.05
N HIS A 217 16.77 -14.42 18.80
CA HIS A 217 17.32 -15.28 17.74
C HIS A 217 16.79 -15.00 16.33
N TYR A 218 16.52 -13.72 16.03
CA TYR A 218 16.20 -13.28 14.68
C TYR A 218 17.48 -12.91 13.89
N LEU A 219 18.58 -12.63 14.60
CA LEU A 219 19.92 -12.38 14.06
C LEU A 219 20.95 -13.38 14.58
#